data_dc44baaf49792df17ba2dea43ed6914e
#
_entry.id   dc44baaf49792df17ba2dea43ed6914e
#
_cell.length_a   1.000
_cell.length_b   1.000
_cell.length_c   1.000
_cell.angle_alpha   90.00
_cell.angle_beta   90.00
_cell.angle_gamma   90.00
#
_symmetry.space_group_name_H-M   'P 1'
#
loop_
_entity.id
_entity.type
_entity.pdbx_description
1 polymer ?
#
loop_
_entity_poly.entity_id
_entity_poly.type
_entity_poly.pdbx_seq_one_letter_code
_entity_poly.pdbx_strand_id
1 'polypeptide(L)'
;MRLENKRTIITGAGPGIGRAIAERFCVEGANVMVAEIETQGGEETVKRILKSGGTAIFQQTDTSKEDSIQCMVECMVSEFGGIDIVVNNAAAFVFGSIEETGPEEWAKVLSVNVIGYANTIKSALTFLKKSKNAAIVNIASVSSFIAQPEFLPYNTSKGAVSQMTRCLAMDLAKYNIRVNAVCPGAIYTRASEQHMDFMGLDHEKGRELFGQDALLKRMGRPDEIANGVLFLASEEASFITGEHLVIDGGATLD
;
A
#
# COMPACT_ATOMS: atom_id res chain seq x y z
N MET A 1 -22.39 -4.12 -4.07
CA MET A 1 -20.92 -4.02 -4.14
C MET A 1 -20.45 -2.89 -3.22
N ARG A 2 -19.38 -3.10 -2.47
CA ARG A 2 -18.89 -2.14 -1.43
C ARG A 2 -18.22 -0.90 -2.02
N LEU A 3 -17.69 -0.99 -3.24
CA LEU A 3 -16.97 0.08 -3.94
C LEU A 3 -17.57 0.39 -5.32
N GLU A 4 -18.86 0.19 -5.49
CA GLU A 4 -19.52 0.36 -6.78
C GLU A 4 -19.25 1.75 -7.37
N ASN A 5 -18.71 1.77 -8.60
CA ASN A 5 -18.30 2.97 -9.35
C ASN A 5 -17.25 3.87 -8.65
N LYS A 6 -16.60 3.42 -7.57
CA LYS A 6 -15.51 4.18 -6.93
C LYS A 6 -14.27 4.18 -7.83
N ARG A 7 -13.68 5.33 -7.99
CA ARG A 7 -12.49 5.58 -8.80
C ARG A 7 -11.26 5.52 -7.92
N THR A 8 -10.44 4.50 -8.10
CA THR A 8 -9.39 4.13 -7.15
C THR A 8 -8.02 4.11 -7.80
N ILE A 9 -7.04 4.77 -7.21
CA ILE A 9 -5.62 4.62 -7.52
C ILE A 9 -4.99 3.67 -6.50
N ILE A 10 -4.24 2.68 -7.00
CA ILE A 10 -3.44 1.77 -6.16
C ILE A 10 -2.00 1.79 -6.67
N THR A 11 -1.07 2.27 -5.85
CA THR A 11 0.36 2.30 -6.18
C THR A 11 1.05 0.99 -5.81
N GLY A 12 2.04 0.57 -6.61
CA GLY A 12 2.69 -0.73 -6.43
C GLY A 12 1.70 -1.90 -6.63
N ALA A 13 0.81 -1.77 -7.61
CA ALA A 13 -0.25 -2.73 -7.88
C ALA A 13 0.16 -3.83 -8.88
N GLY A 14 1.46 -4.09 -9.01
CA GLY A 14 2.03 -5.26 -9.64
C GLY A 14 1.80 -6.53 -8.80
N PRO A 15 2.79 -7.37 -8.57
CA PRO A 15 2.61 -8.58 -7.75
C PRO A 15 2.43 -8.27 -6.25
N GLY A 16 1.89 -9.23 -5.50
CA GLY A 16 1.77 -9.16 -4.04
C GLY A 16 0.52 -8.45 -3.52
N ILE A 17 0.67 -7.67 -2.46
CA ILE A 17 -0.44 -7.01 -1.75
C ILE A 17 -1.20 -6.05 -2.69
N GLY A 18 -0.50 -5.24 -3.48
CA GLY A 18 -1.13 -4.28 -4.38
C GLY A 18 -2.02 -4.93 -5.43
N ARG A 19 -1.59 -6.06 -6.04
CA ARG A 19 -2.42 -6.85 -6.96
C ARG A 19 -3.66 -7.39 -6.26
N ALA A 20 -3.50 -7.98 -5.09
CA ALA A 20 -4.62 -8.52 -4.34
C ALA A 20 -5.65 -7.44 -3.98
N ILE A 21 -5.20 -6.22 -3.64
CA ILE A 21 -6.08 -5.07 -3.40
C ILE A 21 -6.81 -4.69 -4.69
N ALA A 22 -6.09 -4.58 -5.83
CA ALA A 22 -6.68 -4.20 -7.11
C ALA A 22 -7.74 -5.21 -7.58
N GLU A 23 -7.43 -6.50 -7.54
CA GLU A 23 -8.37 -7.58 -7.88
C GLU A 23 -9.59 -7.55 -6.94
N ARG A 24 -9.38 -7.41 -5.63
CA ARG A 24 -10.46 -7.36 -4.63
C ARG A 24 -11.37 -6.14 -4.81
N PHE A 25 -10.80 -4.97 -5.10
CA PHE A 25 -11.56 -3.73 -5.30
C PHE A 25 -12.43 -3.81 -6.56
N CYS A 26 -11.90 -4.39 -7.65
CA CYS A 26 -12.66 -4.59 -8.88
C CYS A 26 -13.84 -5.55 -8.69
N VAL A 27 -13.69 -6.63 -7.91
CA VAL A 27 -14.79 -7.54 -7.55
C VAL A 27 -15.90 -6.79 -6.79
N GLU A 28 -15.55 -5.73 -6.07
CA GLU A 28 -16.49 -4.86 -5.36
C GLU A 28 -16.97 -3.65 -6.17
N GLY A 29 -16.71 -3.64 -7.49
CA GLY A 29 -17.25 -2.67 -8.44
C GLY A 29 -16.44 -1.39 -8.62
N ALA A 30 -15.20 -1.34 -8.12
CA ALA A 30 -14.32 -0.19 -8.34
C ALA A 30 -13.76 -0.14 -9.77
N ASN A 31 -13.56 1.08 -10.27
CA ASN A 31 -12.71 1.37 -11.43
C ASN A 31 -11.29 1.62 -10.93
N VAL A 32 -10.33 0.80 -11.33
CA VAL A 32 -9.00 0.78 -10.72
C VAL A 32 -7.92 1.25 -11.68
N MET A 33 -7.13 2.24 -11.23
CA MET A 33 -5.82 2.55 -11.79
C MET A 33 -4.76 1.68 -11.11
N VAL A 34 -4.17 0.79 -11.87
CA VAL A 34 -3.00 -0.02 -11.51
C VAL A 34 -1.76 0.80 -11.79
N ALA A 35 -1.19 1.44 -10.76
CA ALA A 35 0.04 2.22 -10.88
C ALA A 35 1.23 1.36 -10.42
N GLU A 36 2.15 1.06 -11.34
CA GLU A 36 3.27 0.15 -11.07
C GLU A 36 4.51 0.58 -11.87
N ILE A 37 5.68 0.42 -11.28
CA ILE A 37 6.95 0.76 -11.94
C ILE A 37 7.35 -0.30 -12.98
N GLU A 38 7.07 -1.59 -12.69
CA GLU A 38 7.35 -2.70 -13.59
C GLU A 38 6.15 -2.93 -14.54
N THR A 39 6.31 -2.58 -15.81
CA THR A 39 5.27 -2.68 -16.83
C THR A 39 4.62 -4.06 -16.88
N GLN A 40 5.43 -5.12 -16.92
CA GLN A 40 4.92 -6.49 -16.99
C GLN A 40 4.03 -6.85 -15.79
N GLY A 41 4.42 -6.44 -14.58
CA GLY A 41 3.65 -6.69 -13.36
C GLY A 41 2.31 -5.98 -13.35
N GLY A 42 2.29 -4.72 -13.81
CA GLY A 42 1.07 -3.89 -13.91
C GLY A 42 0.10 -4.40 -14.98
N GLU A 43 0.60 -4.68 -16.18
CA GLU A 43 -0.21 -5.22 -17.29
C GLU A 43 -0.83 -6.58 -16.95
N GLU A 44 -0.09 -7.47 -16.28
CA GLU A 44 -0.63 -8.75 -15.83
C GLU A 44 -1.76 -8.58 -14.81
N THR A 45 -1.64 -7.60 -13.91
CA THR A 45 -2.72 -7.28 -12.95
C THR A 45 -3.98 -6.82 -13.68
N VAL A 46 -3.85 -5.89 -14.64
CA VAL A 46 -4.98 -5.42 -15.45
C VAL A 46 -5.61 -6.57 -16.24
N LYS A 47 -4.80 -7.39 -16.90
CA LYS A 47 -5.27 -8.55 -17.66
C LYS A 47 -6.11 -9.51 -16.81
N ARG A 48 -5.69 -9.78 -15.58
CA ARG A 48 -6.44 -10.63 -14.63
C ARG A 48 -7.78 -10.01 -14.25
N ILE A 49 -7.78 -8.71 -13.95
CA ILE A 49 -8.99 -7.97 -13.61
C ILE A 49 -9.99 -7.98 -14.77
N LEU A 50 -9.55 -7.66 -15.98
CA LEU A 50 -10.40 -7.67 -17.18
C LEU A 50 -10.96 -9.07 -17.47
N LYS A 51 -10.16 -10.13 -17.28
CA LYS A 51 -10.62 -11.51 -17.43
C LYS A 51 -11.72 -11.90 -16.43
N SER A 52 -11.72 -11.31 -15.25
CA SER A 52 -12.76 -11.52 -14.23
C SER A 52 -13.97 -10.60 -14.38
N GLY A 53 -14.01 -9.77 -15.43
CA GLY A 53 -15.12 -8.84 -15.70
C GLY A 53 -15.05 -7.52 -14.93
N GLY A 54 -13.92 -7.22 -14.27
CA GLY A 54 -13.68 -5.95 -13.61
C GLY A 54 -13.20 -4.85 -14.56
N THR A 55 -13.02 -3.64 -14.04
CA THR A 55 -12.57 -2.46 -14.81
C THR A 55 -11.25 -1.95 -14.24
N ALA A 56 -10.19 -1.98 -15.03
CA ALA A 56 -8.89 -1.45 -14.64
C ALA A 56 -8.10 -0.94 -15.85
N ILE A 57 -7.24 0.04 -15.59
CA ILE A 57 -6.23 0.55 -16.53
C ILE A 57 -4.86 0.50 -15.87
N PHE A 58 -3.81 0.46 -16.67
CA PHE A 58 -2.43 0.48 -16.22
C PHE A 58 -1.77 1.81 -16.56
N GLN A 59 -1.00 2.35 -15.62
CA GLN A 59 -0.08 3.46 -15.86
C GLN A 59 1.27 3.13 -15.23
N GLN A 60 2.32 3.10 -16.05
CA GLN A 60 3.67 2.97 -15.51
C GLN A 60 3.99 4.16 -14.61
N THR A 61 4.32 3.90 -13.35
CA THR A 61 4.47 4.95 -12.33
C THR A 61 5.65 4.67 -11.42
N ASP A 62 6.60 5.59 -11.39
CA ASP A 62 7.66 5.67 -10.38
C ASP A 62 7.23 6.68 -9.31
N THR A 63 6.80 6.20 -8.15
CA THR A 63 6.31 7.04 -7.06
C THR A 63 7.39 7.89 -6.38
N SER A 64 8.67 7.67 -6.68
CA SER A 64 9.75 8.56 -6.26
C SER A 64 9.84 9.85 -7.08
N LYS A 65 9.09 9.95 -8.21
CA LYS A 65 9.12 11.07 -9.16
C LYS A 65 7.78 11.77 -9.23
N GLU A 66 7.77 13.07 -8.94
CA GLU A 66 6.55 13.88 -8.91
C GLU A 66 5.87 13.92 -10.28
N ASP A 67 6.63 14.07 -11.37
CA ASP A 67 6.08 14.10 -12.74
C ASP A 67 5.38 12.78 -13.10
N SER A 68 5.94 11.66 -12.68
CA SER A 68 5.34 10.33 -12.92
C SER A 68 4.02 10.16 -12.15
N ILE A 69 3.95 10.66 -10.92
CA ILE A 69 2.72 10.71 -10.13
C ILE A 69 1.68 11.62 -10.79
N GLN A 70 2.10 12.78 -11.29
CA GLN A 70 1.20 13.70 -11.97
C GLN A 70 0.58 13.06 -13.22
N CYS A 71 1.39 12.41 -14.06
CA CYS A 71 0.90 11.66 -15.23
C CYS A 71 -0.12 10.57 -14.84
N MET A 72 0.13 9.84 -13.76
CA MET A 72 -0.80 8.83 -13.25
C MET A 72 -2.16 9.44 -12.84
N VAL A 73 -2.13 10.56 -12.12
CA VAL A 73 -3.35 11.27 -11.70
C VAL A 73 -4.12 11.82 -12.91
N GLU A 74 -3.44 12.41 -13.87
CA GLU A 74 -4.05 12.93 -15.11
C GLU A 74 -4.68 11.80 -15.93
N CYS A 75 -4.01 10.67 -16.08
CA CYS A 75 -4.54 9.49 -16.75
C CYS A 75 -5.81 8.98 -16.04
N MET A 76 -5.78 8.83 -14.70
CA MET A 76 -6.93 8.42 -13.92
C MET A 76 -8.14 9.33 -14.12
N VAL A 77 -7.90 10.64 -14.12
CA VAL A 77 -8.98 11.64 -14.29
C VAL A 77 -9.51 11.66 -15.71
N SER A 78 -8.65 11.51 -16.73
CA SER A 78 -9.05 11.42 -18.12
C SER A 78 -9.95 10.22 -18.40
N GLU A 79 -9.61 9.06 -17.85
CA GLU A 79 -10.31 7.80 -18.10
C GLU A 79 -11.60 7.65 -17.27
N PHE A 80 -11.56 8.03 -16.00
CA PHE A 80 -12.67 7.78 -15.06
C PHE A 80 -13.33 9.05 -14.49
N GLY A 81 -12.84 10.24 -14.84
CA GLY A 81 -13.49 11.51 -14.48
C GLY A 81 -13.22 11.99 -13.04
N GLY A 82 -12.34 11.35 -12.26
CA GLY A 82 -11.99 11.79 -10.90
C GLY A 82 -11.34 10.71 -10.05
N ILE A 83 -11.25 10.97 -8.73
CA ILE A 83 -10.62 10.07 -7.77
C ILE A 83 -11.45 10.07 -6.48
N ASP A 84 -11.79 8.88 -5.98
CA ASP A 84 -12.51 8.69 -4.72
C ASP A 84 -11.64 8.03 -3.65
N ILE A 85 -10.73 7.15 -4.07
CA ILE A 85 -9.89 6.37 -3.16
C ILE A 85 -8.44 6.39 -3.65
N VAL A 86 -7.52 6.58 -2.70
CA VAL A 86 -6.08 6.37 -2.92
C VAL A 86 -5.57 5.30 -1.98
N VAL A 87 -4.93 4.27 -2.52
CA VAL A 87 -4.20 3.27 -1.76
C VAL A 87 -2.71 3.42 -2.06
N ASN A 88 -1.97 3.92 -1.09
CA ASN A 88 -0.52 3.99 -1.14
C ASN A 88 0.06 2.65 -0.68
N ASN A 89 0.53 1.85 -1.63
CA ASN A 89 1.10 0.53 -1.36
C ASN A 89 2.53 0.38 -1.91
N ALA A 90 2.94 1.16 -2.91
CA ALA A 90 4.31 1.11 -3.44
C ALA A 90 5.34 1.25 -2.31
N ALA A 91 6.33 0.38 -2.28
CA ALA A 91 7.36 0.42 -1.25
C ALA A 91 8.73 0.01 -1.79
N ALA A 92 9.75 0.71 -1.34
CA ALA A 92 11.13 0.29 -1.43
C ALA A 92 11.53 -0.41 -0.12
N PHE A 93 12.18 -1.56 -0.25
CA PHE A 93 12.77 -2.28 0.87
C PHE A 93 14.28 -2.01 0.88
N VAL A 94 14.77 -1.53 2.01
CA VAL A 94 16.19 -1.32 2.27
C VAL A 94 16.49 -1.93 3.62
N PHE A 95 17.29 -2.97 3.62
CA PHE A 95 17.80 -3.66 4.79
C PHE A 95 19.18 -3.11 5.14
N GLY A 96 19.56 -3.20 6.40
CA GLY A 96 20.86 -2.84 6.91
C GLY A 96 20.81 -2.11 8.25
N SER A 97 21.95 -2.17 8.95
CA SER A 97 22.21 -1.44 10.20
C SER A 97 22.63 0.01 9.94
N ILE A 98 22.86 0.77 11.01
CA ILE A 98 23.38 2.16 10.88
C ILE A 98 24.78 2.21 10.27
N GLU A 99 25.58 1.14 10.45
CA GLU A 99 26.93 1.06 9.93
C GLU A 99 26.99 0.77 8.43
N GLU A 100 25.92 0.14 7.88
CA GLU A 100 25.86 -0.35 6.50
C GLU A 100 25.07 0.56 5.57
N THR A 101 24.22 1.43 6.11
CA THR A 101 23.31 2.24 5.30
C THR A 101 23.78 3.67 5.14
N GLY A 102 24.02 4.07 3.89
CA GLY A 102 24.44 5.41 3.52
C GLY A 102 23.32 6.33 3.02
N PRO A 103 23.65 7.55 2.58
CA PRO A 103 22.67 8.51 2.10
C PRO A 103 21.81 8.03 0.93
N GLU A 104 22.35 7.16 0.06
CA GLU A 104 21.64 6.64 -1.11
C GLU A 104 20.53 5.67 -0.70
N GLU A 105 20.80 4.77 0.24
CA GLU A 105 19.82 3.84 0.80
C GLU A 105 18.68 4.59 1.51
N TRP A 106 19.03 5.61 2.30
CA TRP A 106 18.08 6.49 2.94
C TRP A 106 17.23 7.27 1.94
N ALA A 107 17.86 7.88 0.92
CA ALA A 107 17.16 8.61 -0.13
C ALA A 107 16.18 7.67 -0.87
N LYS A 108 16.59 6.45 -1.22
CA LYS A 108 15.77 5.45 -1.90
C LYS A 108 14.51 5.10 -1.09
N VAL A 109 14.66 4.74 0.18
CA VAL A 109 13.52 4.31 0.99
C VAL A 109 12.58 5.46 1.31
N LEU A 110 13.10 6.64 1.62
CA LEU A 110 12.28 7.80 1.96
C LEU A 110 11.55 8.39 0.75
N SER A 111 12.21 8.43 -0.43
CA SER A 111 11.59 8.96 -1.65
C SER A 111 10.37 8.14 -2.07
N VAL A 112 10.39 6.83 -1.93
CA VAL A 112 9.26 5.96 -2.30
C VAL A 112 8.24 5.88 -1.16
N ASN A 113 8.68 5.49 0.05
CA ASN A 113 7.75 5.10 1.12
C ASN A 113 7.11 6.30 1.81
N VAL A 114 7.76 7.46 1.83
CA VAL A 114 7.28 8.65 2.55
C VAL A 114 6.89 9.76 1.58
N ILE A 115 7.85 10.26 0.80
CA ILE A 115 7.64 11.39 -0.10
C ILE A 115 6.67 10.98 -1.22
N GLY A 116 6.81 9.78 -1.77
CA GLY A 116 5.91 9.23 -2.79
C GLY A 116 4.46 9.16 -2.32
N TYR A 117 4.22 8.73 -1.08
CA TYR A 117 2.87 8.72 -0.49
C TYR A 117 2.31 10.13 -0.36
N ALA A 118 3.10 11.06 0.18
CA ALA A 118 2.70 12.45 0.33
C ALA A 118 2.38 13.11 -1.03
N ASN A 119 3.23 12.91 -2.04
CA ASN A 119 3.04 13.46 -3.38
C ASN A 119 1.83 12.85 -4.10
N THR A 120 1.59 11.54 -3.96
CA THR A 120 0.40 10.88 -4.50
C THR A 120 -0.88 11.49 -3.93
N ILE A 121 -0.93 11.67 -2.61
CA ILE A 121 -2.07 12.31 -1.93
C ILE A 121 -2.23 13.77 -2.38
N LYS A 122 -1.15 14.55 -2.41
CA LYS A 122 -1.13 15.95 -2.83
C LYS A 122 -1.68 16.12 -4.25
N SER A 123 -1.23 15.31 -5.19
CA SER A 123 -1.68 15.37 -6.59
C SER A 123 -3.14 14.95 -6.76
N ALA A 124 -3.62 13.98 -5.98
CA ALA A 124 -5.02 13.52 -5.99
C ALA A 124 -5.98 14.44 -5.22
N LEU A 125 -5.48 15.34 -4.35
CA LEU A 125 -6.26 16.03 -3.33
C LEU A 125 -7.44 16.85 -3.89
N THR A 126 -7.24 17.54 -5.00
CA THR A 126 -8.30 18.35 -5.62
C THR A 126 -9.51 17.51 -6.07
N PHE A 127 -9.26 16.26 -6.48
CA PHE A 127 -10.30 15.31 -6.87
C PHE A 127 -10.92 14.63 -5.67
N LEU A 128 -10.12 14.23 -4.68
CA LEU A 128 -10.62 13.67 -3.41
C LEU A 128 -11.57 14.63 -2.71
N LYS A 129 -11.29 15.94 -2.70
CA LYS A 129 -12.19 16.97 -2.14
C LYS A 129 -13.54 17.07 -2.87
N LYS A 130 -13.66 16.61 -4.10
CA LYS A 130 -14.90 16.60 -4.89
C LYS A 130 -15.68 15.30 -4.71
N SER A 131 -15.05 14.26 -4.15
CA SER A 131 -15.70 13.00 -3.83
C SER A 131 -16.61 13.15 -2.61
N LYS A 132 -17.78 12.50 -2.63
CA LYS A 132 -18.70 12.53 -1.48
C LYS A 132 -18.16 11.76 -0.28
N ASN A 133 -17.42 10.69 -0.53
CA ASN A 133 -16.92 9.75 0.48
C ASN A 133 -15.51 9.30 0.09
N ALA A 134 -14.56 10.23 0.21
CA ALA A 134 -13.18 9.96 -0.13
C ALA A 134 -12.47 9.18 1.00
N ALA A 135 -11.59 8.25 0.60
CA ALA A 135 -10.75 7.51 1.51
C ALA A 135 -9.30 7.41 1.02
N ILE A 136 -8.37 7.48 1.96
CA ILE A 136 -6.96 7.22 1.74
C ILE A 136 -6.57 6.07 2.66
N VAL A 137 -5.96 5.03 2.10
CA VAL A 137 -5.42 3.91 2.87
C VAL A 137 -3.93 3.78 2.59
N ASN A 138 -3.11 3.98 3.60
CA ASN A 138 -1.67 3.83 3.52
C ASN A 138 -1.26 2.43 3.98
N ILE A 139 -0.45 1.72 3.20
CA ILE A 139 0.15 0.47 3.64
C ILE A 139 1.41 0.79 4.46
N ALA A 140 1.22 0.80 5.77
CA ALA A 140 2.29 0.90 6.75
C ALA A 140 2.96 -0.47 6.97
N SER A 141 3.20 -0.87 8.20
CA SER A 141 3.73 -2.18 8.60
C SER A 141 3.66 -2.28 10.13
N VAL A 142 3.73 -3.48 10.69
CA VAL A 142 4.08 -3.65 12.10
C VAL A 142 5.44 -3.01 12.44
N SER A 143 6.34 -2.93 11.46
CA SER A 143 7.60 -2.17 11.52
C SER A 143 7.43 -0.67 11.84
N SER A 144 6.21 -0.15 11.85
CA SER A 144 5.92 1.22 12.29
C SER A 144 6.06 1.41 13.81
N PHE A 145 6.01 0.33 14.59
CA PHE A 145 5.99 0.37 16.06
C PHE A 145 6.78 -0.76 16.74
N ILE A 146 7.34 -1.70 15.97
CA ILE A 146 8.36 -2.65 16.47
C ILE A 146 9.72 -2.35 15.86
N ALA A 147 10.79 -2.80 16.52
CA ALA A 147 12.13 -2.77 15.98
C ALA A 147 12.57 -4.18 15.54
N GLN A 148 13.27 -4.25 14.43
CA GLN A 148 13.81 -5.49 13.87
C GLN A 148 15.28 -5.29 13.52
N PRO A 149 16.17 -6.27 13.78
CA PRO A 149 17.57 -6.19 13.37
C PRO A 149 17.69 -5.94 11.87
N GLU A 150 18.64 -5.06 11.47
CA GLU A 150 18.92 -4.75 10.05
C GLU A 150 17.75 -4.19 9.22
N PHE A 151 16.75 -3.64 9.89
CA PHE A 151 15.58 -2.99 9.25
C PHE A 151 15.55 -1.48 9.45
N LEU A 152 16.66 -0.85 9.86
CA LEU A 152 16.66 0.54 10.30
C LEU A 152 16.03 1.51 9.29
N PRO A 153 16.41 1.57 7.99
CA PRO A 153 15.80 2.52 7.06
C PRO A 153 14.33 2.21 6.80
N TYR A 154 13.99 0.93 6.64
CA TYR A 154 12.62 0.52 6.37
C TYR A 154 11.69 0.82 7.55
N ASN A 155 12.05 0.41 8.77
CA ASN A 155 11.26 0.67 9.98
C ASN A 155 11.04 2.16 10.21
N THR A 156 12.08 2.98 10.02
CA THR A 156 12.00 4.43 10.11
C THR A 156 11.00 4.98 9.10
N SER A 157 11.03 4.52 7.84
CA SER A 157 10.10 4.95 6.81
C SER A 157 8.65 4.59 7.15
N LYS A 158 8.42 3.40 7.69
CA LYS A 158 7.07 2.94 8.07
C LYS A 158 6.56 3.64 9.34
N GLY A 159 7.43 3.98 10.27
CA GLY A 159 7.11 4.88 11.39
C GLY A 159 6.66 6.26 10.90
N ALA A 160 7.36 6.82 9.89
CA ALA A 160 6.98 8.07 9.26
C ALA A 160 5.61 7.98 8.57
N VAL A 161 5.31 6.89 7.83
CA VAL A 161 3.98 6.65 7.21
C VAL A 161 2.89 6.60 8.28
N SER A 162 3.15 5.94 9.40
CA SER A 162 2.20 5.85 10.52
C SER A 162 1.88 7.24 11.06
N GLN A 163 2.87 8.08 11.35
CA GLN A 163 2.62 9.43 11.84
C GLN A 163 1.99 10.34 10.78
N MET A 164 2.43 10.24 9.52
CA MET A 164 1.83 10.96 8.39
C MET A 164 0.33 10.64 8.26
N THR A 165 -0.07 9.39 8.44
CA THR A 165 -1.49 8.98 8.40
C THR A 165 -2.32 9.76 9.44
N ARG A 166 -1.85 9.90 10.68
CA ARG A 166 -2.53 10.67 11.73
C ARG A 166 -2.62 12.16 11.41
N CYS A 167 -1.52 12.75 10.94
CA CYS A 167 -1.50 14.16 10.55
C CYS A 167 -2.49 14.43 9.40
N LEU A 168 -2.47 13.58 8.37
CA LEU A 168 -3.39 13.70 7.24
C LEU A 168 -4.86 13.50 7.66
N ALA A 169 -5.14 12.59 8.59
CA ALA A 169 -6.49 12.40 9.13
C ALA A 169 -7.02 13.69 9.79
N MET A 170 -6.18 14.38 10.58
CA MET A 170 -6.53 15.67 11.18
C MET A 170 -6.73 16.77 10.14
N ASP A 171 -5.80 16.90 9.19
CA ASP A 171 -5.81 17.99 8.20
C ASP A 171 -6.95 17.88 7.20
N LEU A 172 -7.32 16.64 6.82
CA LEU A 172 -8.27 16.35 5.76
C LEU A 172 -9.70 16.08 6.26
N ALA A 173 -9.92 15.92 7.55
CA ALA A 173 -11.24 15.71 8.16
C ALA A 173 -12.25 16.81 7.78
N LYS A 174 -11.81 18.06 7.70
CA LYS A 174 -12.64 19.20 7.26
C LYS A 174 -13.20 19.08 5.84
N TYR A 175 -12.64 18.19 5.02
CA TYR A 175 -13.10 17.88 3.67
C TYR A 175 -13.85 16.55 3.61
N ASN A 176 -14.15 15.94 4.76
CA ASN A 176 -14.76 14.61 4.87
C ASN A 176 -13.95 13.51 4.15
N ILE A 177 -12.62 13.62 4.19
CA ILE A 177 -11.68 12.62 3.66
C ILE A 177 -11.16 11.80 4.84
N ARG A 178 -11.41 10.49 4.84
CA ARG A 178 -10.86 9.58 5.86
C ARG A 178 -9.47 9.13 5.46
N VAL A 179 -8.55 9.06 6.41
CA VAL A 179 -7.17 8.60 6.19
C VAL A 179 -6.83 7.57 7.24
N ASN A 180 -6.54 6.35 6.82
CA ASN A 180 -6.19 5.25 7.71
C ASN A 180 -4.96 4.49 7.19
N ALA A 181 -4.38 3.66 8.02
CA ALA A 181 -3.31 2.74 7.65
C ALA A 181 -3.71 1.29 7.89
N VAL A 182 -3.17 0.40 7.07
CA VAL A 182 -3.07 -1.03 7.35
C VAL A 182 -1.63 -1.32 7.72
N CYS A 183 -1.42 -2.11 8.77
CA CYS A 183 -0.10 -2.53 9.27
C CYS A 183 0.04 -4.06 9.12
N PRO A 184 0.51 -4.54 7.96
CA PRO A 184 0.76 -5.98 7.78
C PRO A 184 1.91 -6.47 8.66
N GLY A 185 1.80 -7.73 9.13
CA GLY A 185 2.92 -8.50 9.64
C GLY A 185 3.70 -9.18 8.52
N ALA A 186 4.22 -10.38 8.77
CA ALA A 186 4.91 -11.19 7.76
C ALA A 186 3.90 -11.74 6.74
N ILE A 187 3.91 -11.19 5.52
CA ILE A 187 3.04 -11.59 4.40
C ILE A 187 3.90 -12.19 3.29
N TYR A 188 3.49 -13.36 2.77
CA TYR A 188 4.24 -14.01 1.69
C TYR A 188 4.08 -13.27 0.38
N THR A 189 5.13 -12.59 -0.04
CA THR A 189 5.22 -11.75 -1.25
C THR A 189 6.66 -11.75 -1.76
N ARG A 190 6.90 -11.18 -2.96
CA ARG A 190 8.25 -10.95 -3.47
C ARG A 190 9.15 -10.17 -2.48
N ALA A 191 8.57 -9.25 -1.70
CA ALA A 191 9.33 -8.52 -0.67
C ALA A 191 9.83 -9.43 0.46
N SER A 192 9.01 -10.40 0.89
CA SER A 192 9.46 -11.39 1.87
C SER A 192 10.47 -12.37 1.29
N GLU A 193 10.36 -12.71 0.00
CA GLU A 193 11.38 -13.52 -0.69
C GLU A 193 12.71 -12.77 -0.76
N GLN A 194 12.72 -11.48 -1.10
CA GLN A 194 13.93 -10.64 -1.06
C GLN A 194 14.55 -10.57 0.35
N HIS A 195 13.74 -10.55 1.40
CA HIS A 195 14.24 -10.61 2.77
C HIS A 195 14.85 -11.99 3.09
N MET A 196 14.21 -13.07 2.64
CA MET A 196 14.77 -14.43 2.79
C MET A 196 16.12 -14.56 2.05
N ASP A 197 16.20 -14.02 0.82
CA ASP A 197 17.45 -13.98 0.03
C ASP A 197 18.55 -13.19 0.76
N PHE A 198 18.20 -12.02 1.32
CA PHE A 198 19.14 -11.20 2.11
C PHE A 198 19.67 -11.95 3.33
N MET A 199 18.84 -12.75 3.99
CA MET A 199 19.23 -13.61 5.11
C MET A 199 19.92 -14.92 4.69
N GLY A 200 20.03 -15.20 3.40
CA GLY A 200 20.57 -16.47 2.89
C GLY A 200 19.69 -17.69 3.21
N LEU A 201 18.39 -17.50 3.36
CA LEU A 201 17.43 -18.54 3.68
C LEU A 201 16.80 -19.14 2.42
N ASP A 202 16.61 -20.46 2.41
CA ASP A 202 15.70 -21.12 1.50
C ASP A 202 14.26 -20.64 1.73
N HIS A 203 13.48 -20.43 0.66
CA HIS A 203 12.16 -19.81 0.76
C HIS A 203 11.15 -20.66 1.55
N GLU A 204 11.24 -21.98 1.52
CA GLU A 204 10.35 -22.86 2.29
C GLU A 204 10.64 -22.73 3.79
N LYS A 205 11.92 -22.82 4.15
CA LYS A 205 12.38 -22.61 5.54
C LYS A 205 12.09 -21.19 6.03
N GLY A 206 12.29 -20.19 5.15
CA GLY A 206 12.00 -18.79 5.45
C GLY A 206 10.51 -18.55 5.74
N ARG A 207 9.61 -19.20 4.98
CA ARG A 207 8.16 -19.15 5.23
C ARG A 207 7.79 -19.72 6.60
N GLU A 208 8.38 -20.87 6.97
CA GLU A 208 8.17 -21.45 8.29
C GLU A 208 8.70 -20.53 9.38
N LEU A 209 9.95 -20.05 9.26
CA LEU A 209 10.58 -19.17 10.23
C LEU A 209 9.78 -17.87 10.44
N PHE A 210 9.44 -17.15 9.38
CA PHE A 210 8.70 -15.89 9.46
C PHE A 210 7.25 -16.07 9.93
N GLY A 211 6.72 -17.29 9.81
CA GLY A 211 5.39 -17.63 10.33
C GLY A 211 5.36 -17.92 11.83
N GLN A 212 6.51 -18.23 12.45
CA GLN A 212 6.55 -18.64 13.86
C GLN A 212 6.20 -17.51 14.84
N ASP A 213 6.52 -16.26 14.49
CA ASP A 213 6.25 -15.11 15.36
C ASP A 213 4.75 -14.80 15.45
N ALA A 214 3.97 -15.15 14.43
CA ALA A 214 2.52 -15.00 14.50
C ALA A 214 1.88 -16.05 15.42
N LEU A 215 0.89 -15.65 16.23
CA LEU A 215 0.10 -16.60 17.04
C LEU A 215 -0.60 -17.64 16.15
N LEU A 216 -0.98 -17.27 14.93
CA LEU A 216 -1.59 -18.18 13.95
C LEU A 216 -0.58 -19.11 13.25
N LYS A 217 0.72 -19.06 13.62
CA LYS A 217 1.81 -19.95 13.18
C LYS A 217 1.93 -20.11 11.65
N ARG A 218 1.72 -19.04 10.94
CA ARG A 218 1.94 -18.94 9.49
C ARG A 218 2.15 -17.49 9.04
N MET A 219 2.77 -17.33 7.88
CA MET A 219 2.72 -16.05 7.18
C MET A 219 1.29 -15.78 6.69
N GLY A 220 0.93 -14.50 6.64
CA GLY A 220 -0.31 -14.05 6.02
C GLY A 220 -0.23 -14.12 4.48
N ARG A 221 -1.40 -14.02 3.84
CA ARG A 221 -1.53 -13.94 2.38
C ARG A 221 -1.93 -12.53 1.96
N PRO A 222 -1.58 -12.10 0.73
CA PRO A 222 -1.97 -10.80 0.20
C PRO A 222 -3.48 -10.51 0.23
N ASP A 223 -4.32 -11.52 0.02
CA ASP A 223 -5.78 -11.39 0.06
C ASP A 223 -6.31 -11.05 1.46
N GLU A 224 -5.64 -11.51 2.52
CA GLU A 224 -6.00 -11.18 3.91
C GLU A 224 -5.76 -9.68 4.19
N ILE A 225 -4.69 -9.11 3.62
CA ILE A 225 -4.44 -7.66 3.70
C ILE A 225 -5.45 -6.88 2.85
N ALA A 226 -5.73 -7.34 1.62
CA ALA A 226 -6.68 -6.70 0.72
C ALA A 226 -8.08 -6.56 1.34
N ASN A 227 -8.53 -7.52 2.15
CA ASN A 227 -9.80 -7.45 2.87
C ASN A 227 -9.84 -6.31 3.89
N GLY A 228 -8.75 -6.08 4.64
CA GLY A 228 -8.66 -4.96 5.59
C GLY A 228 -8.60 -3.61 4.88
N VAL A 229 -7.87 -3.52 3.77
CA VAL A 229 -7.81 -2.31 2.93
C VAL A 229 -9.19 -2.00 2.35
N LEU A 230 -9.91 -3.00 1.86
CA LEU A 230 -11.28 -2.84 1.36
C LEU A 230 -12.22 -2.32 2.46
N PHE A 231 -12.15 -2.87 3.67
CA PHE A 231 -12.94 -2.40 4.79
C PHE A 231 -12.70 -0.91 5.07
N LEU A 232 -11.43 -0.50 5.23
CA LEU A 232 -11.08 0.90 5.51
C LEU A 232 -11.42 1.85 4.36
N ALA A 233 -11.38 1.38 3.11
CA ALA A 233 -11.75 2.17 1.94
C ALA A 233 -13.27 2.34 1.77
N SER A 234 -14.06 1.41 2.30
CA SER A 234 -15.52 1.36 2.14
C SER A 234 -16.28 2.25 3.14
N GLU A 235 -17.59 2.41 2.90
CA GLU A 235 -18.53 3.12 3.80
C GLU A 235 -18.71 2.42 5.16
N GLU A 236 -18.36 1.14 5.27
CA GLU A 236 -18.40 0.41 6.55
C GLU A 236 -17.44 1.02 7.58
N ALA A 237 -16.37 1.70 7.12
CA ALA A 237 -15.43 2.44 7.94
C ALA A 237 -15.74 3.96 8.03
N SER A 238 -17.01 4.37 7.83
CA SER A 238 -17.40 5.78 7.73
C SER A 238 -17.06 6.62 8.97
N PHE A 239 -16.90 6.02 10.13
CA PHE A 239 -16.52 6.70 11.37
C PHE A 239 -15.10 6.35 11.86
N ILE A 240 -14.26 5.83 10.94
CA ILE A 240 -12.87 5.44 11.23
C ILE A 240 -11.92 6.35 10.42
N THR A 241 -11.09 7.13 11.13
CA THR A 241 -10.02 7.95 10.55
C THR A 241 -8.86 8.09 11.52
N GLY A 242 -7.63 8.09 11.03
CA GLY A 242 -6.40 8.10 11.83
C GLY A 242 -6.01 6.73 12.41
N GLU A 243 -6.75 5.67 12.07
CA GLU A 243 -6.59 4.32 12.61
C GLU A 243 -5.46 3.55 11.91
N HIS A 244 -4.88 2.61 12.66
CA HIS A 244 -3.84 1.68 12.22
C HIS A 244 -4.34 0.25 12.42
N LEU A 245 -4.94 -0.32 11.37
CA LEU A 245 -5.44 -1.69 11.40
C LEU A 245 -4.29 -2.68 11.26
N VAL A 246 -3.94 -3.33 12.35
CA VAL A 246 -2.91 -4.37 12.37
C VAL A 246 -3.49 -5.68 11.82
N ILE A 247 -2.77 -6.29 10.85
CA ILE A 247 -3.12 -7.58 10.25
C ILE A 247 -1.84 -8.43 10.18
N ASP A 248 -1.53 -9.10 11.27
CA ASP A 248 -0.24 -9.75 11.51
C ASP A 248 -0.35 -11.17 12.10
N GLY A 249 -1.55 -11.70 12.23
CA GLY A 249 -1.78 -13.00 12.85
C GLY A 249 -1.46 -13.04 14.35
N GLY A 250 -1.42 -11.87 15.01
CA GLY A 250 -1.11 -11.71 16.42
C GLY A 250 0.38 -11.64 16.74
N ALA A 251 1.24 -11.42 15.76
CA ALA A 251 2.70 -11.39 15.95
C ALA A 251 3.19 -10.27 16.88
N THR A 252 2.40 -9.21 17.07
CA THR A 252 2.77 -8.06 17.90
C THR A 252 2.04 -8.00 19.25
N LEU A 253 1.42 -9.10 19.67
CA LEU A 253 0.69 -9.18 20.96
C LEU A 253 1.56 -9.66 22.13
N ASP A 254 2.79 -10.08 21.89
CA ASP A 254 3.75 -10.55 22.91
C ASP A 254 4.67 -9.42 23.37
#